data_ca7da9c0d0e53cd51b123e567929dfc1
#
_entry.id   ca7da9c0d0e53cd51b123e567929dfc1
#
_cell.length_a   1.000
_cell.length_b   1.000
_cell.length_c   1.000
_cell.angle_alpha   90.00
_cell.angle_beta   90.00
_cell.angle_gamma   90.00
#
_symmetry.space_group_name_H-M   'P 1'
#
loop_
_entity.id
_entity.type
_entity.pdbx_description
1 polymer ?
#
loop_
_entity_poly.entity_id
_entity_poly.type
_entity_poly.pdbx_seq_one_letter_code
_entity_poly.pdbx_strand_id
1 'polypeptide(L)'
;MSDLKIAFGSQFKRDIKKQFLVLATAEWAEVLHSLTKRITLPEKYLDHPLAGNWIGFRECHIQPDMLLIYDNSGDKLILVRLGTHSELF
;
A
#
# COMPACT_ATOMS: atom_id res chain seq x y z
N MET A 1 13.63 -9.11 -14.94
CA MET A 1 12.46 -8.21 -15.06
C MET A 1 12.72 -6.95 -14.27
N SER A 2 12.22 -5.84 -14.77
CA SER A 2 12.40 -4.57 -14.06
C SER A 2 11.46 -4.48 -12.86
N ASP A 3 11.91 -3.76 -11.83
CA ASP A 3 11.08 -3.43 -10.71
C ASP A 3 9.95 -2.48 -11.14
N LEU A 4 8.85 -2.50 -10.40
CA LEU A 4 7.79 -1.52 -10.61
C LEU A 4 8.28 -0.15 -10.15
N LYS A 5 7.97 0.88 -10.93
CA LYS A 5 8.19 2.25 -10.50
C LYS A 5 7.04 2.66 -9.57
N ILE A 6 7.38 3.40 -8.53
CA ILE A 6 6.39 3.85 -7.55
C ILE A 6 5.78 5.17 -8.03
N ALA A 7 4.46 5.25 -7.99
CA ALA A 7 3.72 6.48 -8.25
C ALA A 7 2.79 6.77 -7.07
N PHE A 8 2.60 8.04 -6.76
CA PHE A 8 1.76 8.48 -5.65
C PHE A 8 0.46 9.05 -6.18
N GLY A 9 -0.67 8.49 -5.75
CA GLY A 9 -1.97 9.09 -5.97
C GLY A 9 -2.13 10.39 -5.18
N SER A 10 -3.05 11.25 -5.60
CA SER A 10 -3.24 12.54 -4.95
C SER A 10 -3.68 12.43 -3.49
N GLN A 11 -4.55 11.45 -3.18
CA GLN A 11 -4.97 11.22 -1.80
C GLN A 11 -3.84 10.65 -0.95
N PHE A 12 -3.01 9.77 -1.52
CA PHE A 12 -1.86 9.24 -0.82
C PHE A 12 -0.91 10.38 -0.39
N LYS A 13 -0.70 11.35 -1.27
CA LYS A 13 0.16 12.50 -0.93
C LYS A 13 -0.36 13.27 0.28
N ARG A 14 -1.67 13.36 0.44
CA ARG A 14 -2.27 13.97 1.64
C ARG A 14 -2.13 13.06 2.85
N ASP A 15 -2.36 11.76 2.65
CA ASP A 15 -2.26 10.78 3.74
C ASP A 15 -0.86 10.75 4.37
N ILE A 16 0.21 10.83 3.57
CA ILE A 16 1.57 10.76 4.11
C ILE A 16 1.94 11.97 4.95
N LYS A 17 1.31 13.09 4.74
CA LYS A 17 1.53 14.26 5.62
C LYS A 17 1.02 13.97 7.04
N LYS A 18 -0.05 13.20 7.15
CA LYS A 18 -0.63 12.81 8.43
C LYS A 18 0.07 11.58 9.01
N GLN A 19 0.45 10.62 8.16
CA GLN A 19 0.95 9.31 8.57
C GLN A 19 2.45 9.17 8.35
N PHE A 20 3.20 10.26 8.31
CA PHE A 20 4.61 10.20 7.86
C PHE A 20 5.50 9.30 8.73
N LEU A 21 5.16 9.11 10.02
CA LEU A 21 5.97 8.27 10.90
C LEU A 21 6.00 6.81 10.46
N VAL A 22 4.95 6.32 9.80
CA VAL A 22 4.93 4.93 9.33
C VAL A 22 6.00 4.69 8.26
N LEU A 23 6.39 5.75 7.53
CA LEU A 23 7.41 5.64 6.49
C LEU A 23 8.79 5.32 7.06
N ALA A 24 8.98 5.52 8.37
CA ALA A 24 10.24 5.26 9.04
C ALA A 24 10.25 3.89 9.74
N THR A 25 9.37 2.97 9.35
CA THR A 25 9.28 1.65 9.95
C THR A 25 9.86 0.58 9.04
N ALA A 26 10.36 -0.49 9.63
CA ALA A 26 10.86 -1.65 8.89
C ALA A 26 9.74 -2.31 8.09
N GLU A 27 8.51 -2.33 8.62
CA GLU A 27 7.35 -2.89 7.94
C GLU A 27 7.05 -2.17 6.63
N TRP A 28 7.08 -0.83 6.65
CA TRP A 28 6.91 -0.04 5.43
C TRP A 28 7.98 -0.38 4.40
N ALA A 29 9.25 -0.44 4.82
CA ALA A 29 10.36 -0.75 3.93
C ALA A 29 10.22 -2.16 3.32
N GLU A 30 9.83 -3.15 4.14
CA GLU A 30 9.65 -4.52 3.66
C GLU A 30 8.51 -4.61 2.66
N VAL A 31 7.37 -3.97 2.96
CA VAL A 31 6.21 -4.00 2.08
C VAL A 31 6.54 -3.36 0.73
N LEU A 32 7.14 -2.17 0.72
CA LEU A 32 7.48 -1.51 -0.55
C LEU A 32 8.51 -2.30 -1.34
N HIS A 33 9.50 -2.86 -0.68
CA HIS A 33 10.49 -3.71 -1.35
C HIS A 33 9.80 -4.88 -2.05
N SER A 34 8.94 -5.59 -1.33
CA SER A 34 8.26 -6.76 -1.89
C SER A 34 7.33 -6.38 -3.04
N LEU A 35 6.53 -5.33 -2.86
CA LEU A 35 5.58 -4.90 -3.91
C LEU A 35 6.30 -4.44 -5.18
N THR A 36 7.39 -3.69 -5.05
CA THR A 36 8.14 -3.23 -6.23
C THR A 36 8.82 -4.36 -6.96
N LYS A 37 9.22 -5.41 -6.25
CA LYS A 37 9.87 -6.60 -6.81
C LYS A 37 8.88 -7.67 -7.26
N ARG A 38 7.58 -7.44 -7.08
CA ARG A 38 6.52 -8.42 -7.35
C ARG A 38 6.69 -9.70 -6.54
N ILE A 39 7.22 -9.58 -5.33
CA ILE A 39 7.36 -10.68 -4.39
C ILE A 39 6.11 -10.74 -3.52
N THR A 40 5.57 -11.94 -3.30
CA THR A 40 4.41 -12.13 -2.42
C THR A 40 4.72 -11.65 -1.00
N LEU A 41 3.83 -10.85 -0.43
CA LEU A 41 4.00 -10.36 0.94
C LEU A 41 3.85 -11.49 1.95
N PRO A 42 4.62 -11.47 3.06
CA PRO A 42 4.35 -12.36 4.19
C PRO A 42 2.90 -12.26 4.67
N GLU A 43 2.36 -13.35 5.18
CA GLU A 43 0.96 -13.43 5.60
C GLU A 43 0.59 -12.39 6.66
N LYS A 44 1.53 -11.97 7.47
CA LYS A 44 1.27 -10.99 8.54
C LYS A 44 0.75 -9.66 8.01
N TYR A 45 0.99 -9.37 6.73
CA TYR A 45 0.52 -8.11 6.12
C TYR A 45 -0.88 -8.23 5.52
N LEU A 46 -1.49 -9.42 5.54
CA LEU A 46 -2.88 -9.63 5.11
C LEU A 46 -3.21 -9.03 3.74
N ASP A 47 -2.28 -9.17 2.79
CA ASP A 47 -2.45 -8.64 1.44
C ASP A 47 -3.62 -9.33 0.74
N HIS A 48 -4.57 -8.55 0.22
CA HIS A 48 -5.76 -9.11 -0.43
C HIS A 48 -6.38 -8.11 -1.40
N PRO A 49 -7.12 -8.60 -2.42
CA PRO A 49 -7.86 -7.71 -3.30
C PRO A 49 -9.08 -7.13 -2.59
N LEU A 50 -9.47 -5.94 -2.99
CA LEU A 50 -10.66 -5.28 -2.47
C LEU A 50 -11.86 -5.51 -3.40
N ALA A 51 -13.05 -5.26 -2.87
CA ALA A 51 -14.31 -5.44 -3.59
C ALA A 51 -15.15 -4.15 -3.50
N GLY A 52 -16.34 -4.16 -4.09
CA GLY A 52 -17.24 -3.01 -4.05
C GLY A 52 -16.65 -1.80 -4.74
N ASN A 53 -16.71 -0.65 -4.08
CA ASN A 53 -16.20 0.61 -4.63
C ASN A 53 -14.69 0.61 -4.87
N TRP A 54 -13.97 -0.34 -4.26
CA TRP A 54 -12.52 -0.48 -4.37
C TRP A 54 -12.10 -1.62 -5.28
N ILE A 55 -13.01 -2.16 -6.10
CA ILE A 55 -12.66 -3.25 -7.01
C ILE A 55 -11.53 -2.82 -7.95
N GLY A 56 -10.55 -3.71 -8.14
CA GLY A 56 -9.36 -3.41 -8.93
C GLY A 56 -8.17 -2.97 -8.10
N PHE A 57 -8.40 -2.65 -6.84
CA PHE A 57 -7.33 -2.26 -5.90
C PHE A 57 -7.04 -3.39 -4.92
N ARG A 58 -5.87 -3.30 -4.29
CA ARG A 58 -5.46 -4.25 -3.25
C ARG A 58 -5.16 -3.49 -1.98
N GLU A 59 -5.20 -4.20 -0.85
CA GLU A 59 -4.92 -3.64 0.47
C GLU A 59 -3.96 -4.54 1.21
N CYS A 60 -3.04 -3.94 1.97
CA CYS A 60 -2.25 -4.68 2.94
C CYS A 60 -2.17 -3.89 4.23
N HIS A 61 -1.88 -4.59 5.34
CA HIS A 61 -1.75 -4.00 6.66
C HIS A 61 -0.26 -3.80 6.96
N ILE A 62 0.22 -2.55 6.87
CA ILE A 62 1.60 -2.22 7.25
C ILE A 62 1.80 -2.49 8.74
N GLN A 63 0.81 -2.11 9.53
CA GLN A 63 0.68 -2.37 10.96
C GLN A 63 -0.77 -2.76 11.20
N PRO A 64 -1.13 -3.31 12.37
CA PRO A 64 -2.50 -3.83 12.58
C PRO A 64 -3.61 -2.86 12.19
N ASP A 65 -3.44 -1.56 12.43
CA ASP A 65 -4.43 -0.55 12.03
C ASP A 65 -3.80 0.54 11.17
N MET A 66 -2.89 0.17 10.30
CA MET A 66 -2.32 1.09 9.31
C MET A 66 -2.33 0.39 7.96
N LEU A 67 -3.28 0.78 7.11
CA LEU A 67 -3.59 0.10 5.86
C LEU A 67 -3.02 0.87 4.68
N LEU A 68 -2.51 0.14 3.69
CA LEU A 68 -2.09 0.68 2.41
C LEU A 68 -2.99 0.12 1.32
N ILE A 69 -3.67 1.01 0.60
CA ILE A 69 -4.41 0.64 -0.61
C ILE A 69 -3.52 0.98 -1.80
N TYR A 70 -3.35 0.03 -2.70
CA TYR A 70 -2.45 0.18 -3.84
C TYR A 70 -2.99 -0.53 -5.09
N ASP A 71 -2.41 -0.19 -6.23
CA ASP A 71 -2.69 -0.83 -7.50
C ASP A 71 -1.37 -1.22 -8.15
N ASN A 72 -1.19 -2.51 -8.40
CA ASN A 72 0.00 -3.05 -9.06
C ASN A 72 -0.37 -3.82 -10.34
N SER A 73 -1.54 -3.56 -10.90
CA SER A 73 -2.03 -4.30 -12.07
C SER A 73 -1.31 -3.92 -13.38
N GLY A 74 -0.71 -2.74 -13.44
CA GLY A 74 0.01 -2.27 -14.61
C GLY A 74 1.52 -2.36 -14.44
N ASP A 75 2.23 -1.40 -15.04
CA ASP A 75 3.69 -1.34 -15.01
C ASP A 75 4.22 -0.46 -13.87
N LYS A 76 3.34 0.03 -13.02
CA LYS A 76 3.69 0.88 -11.88
C LYS A 76 3.03 0.35 -10.62
N LEU A 77 3.65 0.64 -9.49
CA LEU A 77 3.04 0.48 -8.18
C LEU A 77 2.45 1.83 -7.80
N ILE A 78 1.13 1.94 -7.83
CA ILE A 78 0.44 3.18 -7.51
C ILE A 78 -0.02 3.09 -6.06
N LEU A 79 0.49 3.99 -5.21
CA LEU A 79 0.08 4.07 -3.81
C LEU A 79 -1.13 5.01 -3.74
N VAL A 80 -2.27 4.47 -3.30
CA VAL A 80 -3.58 5.12 -3.44
C VAL A 80 -4.03 5.76 -2.14
N ARG A 81 -3.99 5.02 -1.02
CA ARG A 81 -4.39 5.52 0.29
C ARG A 81 -3.50 4.92 1.37
N LEU A 82 -3.32 5.67 2.46
CA LEU A 82 -2.60 5.21 3.65
C LEU A 82 -3.29 5.78 4.88
N GLY A 83 -3.78 4.91 5.76
CA GLY A 83 -4.46 5.36 6.96
C GLY A 83 -5.04 4.21 7.76
N THR A 84 -5.74 4.56 8.84
CA THR A 84 -6.43 3.58 9.66
C THR A 84 -7.69 3.09 8.95
N HIS A 85 -8.24 1.97 9.42
CA HIS A 85 -9.47 1.42 8.84
C HIS A 85 -10.60 2.45 8.85
N SER A 86 -10.80 3.14 9.96
CA SER A 86 -11.88 4.13 10.07
C SER A 86 -11.66 5.37 9.19
N GLU A 87 -10.41 5.67 8.83
CA GLU A 87 -10.11 6.80 7.93
C GLU A 87 -10.37 6.46 6.48
N LEU A 88 -10.20 5.20 6.09
CA LEU A 88 -10.29 4.77 4.69
C LEU A 88 -11.67 4.21 4.32
N PHE A 89 -12.42 3.72 5.30
CA PHE A 89 -13.69 3.02 5.05
C PHE A 89 -14.87 3.51 5.90
#